data_5b1e65561baf12133befdcd6dd1778ac
#
_entry.id   5b1e65561baf12133befdcd6dd1778ac
#
_cell.length_a   1.000
_cell.length_b   1.000
_cell.length_c   1.000
_cell.angle_alpha   90.00
_cell.angle_beta   90.00
_cell.angle_gamma   90.00
#
_symmetry.space_group_name_H-M   'P 1'
#
loop_
_entity.id
_entity.type
_entity.pdbx_description
1 polymer ?
#
loop_
_entity_poly.entity_id
_entity_poly.type
_entity_poly.pdbx_seq_one_letter_code
_entity_poly.pdbx_strand_id
1 'polypeptide(L)'
;MNIKGILLDNRYRIVDKIGVGGMADVYLGEDTLLGRQVAIKVLHANFANDDEFVTRFKREAQAAGKLNHPNIVNMYDVGFDQDLHYIIMEYVDGERSEEHTSEL
;
A
#
# COMPACT_ATOMS: atom_id res chain seq x y z
N MET A 1 14.58 -8.57 0.54
CA MET A 1 14.47 -8.39 -0.92
C MET A 1 14.25 -6.93 -1.23
N ASN A 2 14.97 -6.42 -2.20
CA ASN A 2 14.85 -5.01 -2.59
C ASN A 2 13.98 -4.89 -3.83
N ILE A 3 12.81 -4.30 -3.67
CA ILE A 3 11.87 -4.14 -4.80
C ILE A 3 11.71 -2.69 -5.23
N LYS A 4 12.63 -1.82 -4.81
CA LYS A 4 12.61 -0.42 -5.27
C LYS A 4 12.80 -0.35 -6.78
N GLY A 5 12.00 0.48 -7.40
CA GLY A 5 12.05 0.66 -8.86
C GLY A 5 11.16 -0.28 -9.64
N ILE A 6 10.57 -1.28 -8.99
CA ILE A 6 9.65 -2.19 -9.66
C ILE A 6 8.36 -1.44 -10.02
N LEU A 7 7.87 -1.70 -11.21
CA LEU A 7 6.61 -1.13 -11.69
C LEU A 7 5.54 -2.22 -11.66
N LEU A 8 4.60 -2.09 -10.73
CA LEU A 8 3.52 -3.05 -10.55
C LEU A 8 2.37 -2.72 -11.50
N ASP A 9 1.87 -3.75 -12.18
CA ASP A 9 0.76 -3.64 -13.12
C ASP A 9 1.00 -2.54 -14.16
N ASN A 10 2.27 -2.33 -14.51
CA ASN A 10 2.68 -1.32 -15.46
C ASN A 10 2.15 0.08 -15.11
N ARG A 11 1.90 0.31 -13.85
CA ARG A 11 1.28 1.55 -13.38
C ARG A 11 1.90 2.09 -12.09
N TYR A 12 2.09 1.26 -11.07
CA TYR A 12 2.52 1.69 -9.75
C TYR A 12 4.01 1.43 -9.54
N ARG A 13 4.79 2.49 -9.48
CA ARG A 13 6.24 2.35 -9.29
C ARG A 13 6.58 2.41 -7.80
N ILE A 14 7.37 1.46 -7.33
CA ILE A 14 7.83 1.41 -5.95
C ILE A 14 9.03 2.32 -5.80
N VAL A 15 8.91 3.34 -4.95
CA VAL A 15 9.94 4.36 -4.78
C VAL A 15 10.82 4.08 -3.57
N ASP A 16 10.22 3.84 -2.39
CA ASP A 16 11.01 3.65 -1.18
C ASP A 16 10.20 2.90 -0.13
N LYS A 17 10.89 2.22 0.77
CA LYS A 17 10.23 1.53 1.88
C LYS A 17 10.01 2.52 3.02
N ILE A 18 8.78 2.64 3.49
CA ILE A 18 8.44 3.58 4.55
C ILE A 18 7.89 2.92 5.81
N GLY A 19 7.63 1.62 5.76
CA GLY A 19 7.14 0.91 6.94
C GLY A 19 7.43 -0.57 6.86
N VAL A 20 7.58 -1.21 8.01
CA VAL A 20 7.85 -2.64 8.11
C VAL A 20 6.82 -3.27 9.03
N GLY A 21 6.21 -4.37 8.58
CA GLY A 21 5.26 -5.13 9.38
C GLY A 21 5.62 -6.60 9.41
N GLY A 22 4.90 -7.35 10.22
CA GLY A 22 5.14 -8.77 10.35
C GLY A 22 4.77 -9.57 9.12
N MET A 23 3.71 -9.17 8.42
CA MET A 23 3.20 -9.89 7.26
C MET A 23 3.48 -9.14 5.96
N ALA A 24 3.52 -7.83 6.02
CA ALA A 24 3.67 -6.99 4.84
C ALA A 24 4.46 -5.75 5.16
N ASP A 25 5.11 -5.19 4.16
CA ASP A 25 5.82 -3.92 4.27
C ASP A 25 5.05 -2.85 3.52
N VAL A 26 5.25 -1.59 3.90
CA VAL A 26 4.62 -0.47 3.23
C VAL A 26 5.68 0.33 2.49
N TYR A 27 5.38 0.68 1.25
CA TYR A 27 6.28 1.45 0.40
C TYR A 27 5.61 2.74 -0.04
N LEU A 28 6.43 3.75 -0.24
CA LEU A 28 6.01 4.93 -0.98
C LEU A 28 6.06 4.55 -2.45
N GLY A 29 5.02 4.87 -3.17
CA GLY A 29 4.97 4.59 -4.59
C GLY A 29 4.41 5.75 -5.38
N GLU A 30 4.44 5.61 -6.69
CA GLU A 30 3.91 6.61 -7.59
C GLU A 30 2.93 5.95 -8.55
N ASP A 31 1.72 6.49 -8.62
CA ASP A 31 0.74 6.11 -9.62
C ASP A 31 1.10 6.86 -10.91
N THR A 32 1.76 6.16 -11.83
CA THR A 32 2.26 6.80 -13.05
C THR A 32 1.15 7.18 -14.02
N LEU A 33 -0.03 6.57 -13.87
CA LEU A 33 -1.17 6.91 -14.71
C LEU A 33 -1.79 8.24 -14.31
N LEU A 34 -1.95 8.46 -13.01
CA LEU A 34 -2.59 9.67 -12.49
C LEU A 34 -1.59 10.71 -12.01
N GLY A 35 -0.31 10.39 -11.97
CA GLY A 35 0.73 11.32 -11.56
C GLY A 35 0.65 11.72 -10.10
N ARG A 36 0.34 10.77 -9.21
CA ARG A 36 0.22 11.08 -7.77
C ARG A 36 0.96 10.04 -6.94
N GLN A 37 1.31 10.45 -5.72
CA GLN A 37 1.94 9.54 -4.77
C GLN A 37 0.89 8.64 -4.12
N VAL A 38 1.28 7.39 -3.86
CA VAL A 38 0.42 6.41 -3.19
C VAL A 38 1.25 5.64 -2.18
N ALA A 39 0.57 4.98 -1.24
CA ALA A 39 1.18 4.01 -0.37
C ALA A 39 0.91 2.63 -0.94
N ILE A 40 1.92 1.77 -0.96
CA ILE A 40 1.82 0.42 -1.51
C ILE A 40 2.16 -0.56 -0.41
N LYS A 41 1.18 -1.34 0.01
CA LYS A 41 1.41 -2.40 1.00
C LYS A 41 1.65 -3.69 0.24
N VAL A 42 2.79 -4.32 0.50
CA VAL A 42 3.22 -5.52 -0.24
C VAL A 42 3.38 -6.68 0.74
N LEU A 43 2.69 -7.77 0.46
CA LEU A 43 2.79 -9.00 1.26
C LEU A 43 4.20 -9.57 1.13
N HIS A 44 4.79 -9.99 2.27
CA HIS A 44 6.13 -10.58 2.25
C HIS A 44 6.15 -11.82 1.36
N ALA A 45 7.25 -12.00 0.64
CA ALA A 45 7.40 -13.08 -0.33
C ALA A 45 7.21 -14.47 0.30
N ASN A 46 7.64 -14.64 1.55
CA ASN A 46 7.51 -15.94 2.21
C ASN A 46 6.08 -16.29 2.57
N PHE A 47 5.14 -15.35 2.49
CA PHE A 47 3.72 -15.59 2.69
C PHE A 47 2.93 -15.60 1.38
N ALA A 48 3.56 -15.26 0.28
CA ALA A 48 2.86 -15.10 -1.00
C ALA A 48 2.24 -16.40 -1.51
N ASN A 49 2.78 -17.55 -1.11
CA ASN A 49 2.26 -18.85 -1.53
C ASN A 49 1.37 -19.48 -0.47
N ASP A 50 1.06 -18.77 0.60
CA ASP A 50 0.20 -19.26 1.67
C ASP A 50 -1.18 -18.64 1.51
N ASP A 51 -2.14 -19.44 1.07
CA ASP A 51 -3.49 -18.97 0.77
C ASP A 51 -4.14 -18.28 1.97
N GLU A 52 -3.86 -18.74 3.17
CA GLU A 52 -4.41 -18.16 4.38
C GLU A 52 -3.94 -16.72 4.58
N PHE A 53 -2.64 -16.50 4.41
CA PHE A 53 -2.08 -15.16 4.54
C PHE A 53 -2.53 -14.25 3.41
N VAL A 54 -2.61 -14.78 2.20
CA VAL A 54 -3.08 -14.01 1.05
C VAL A 54 -4.53 -13.59 1.26
N THR A 55 -5.37 -14.50 1.72
CA THR A 55 -6.78 -14.21 1.98
C THR A 55 -6.93 -13.15 3.06
N ARG A 56 -6.16 -13.27 4.14
CA ARG A 56 -6.20 -12.30 5.23
C ARG A 56 -5.74 -10.92 4.75
N PHE A 57 -4.69 -10.89 3.94
CA PHE A 57 -4.16 -9.66 3.39
C PHE A 57 -5.23 -8.91 2.58
N LYS A 58 -5.91 -9.63 1.70
CA LYS A 58 -6.97 -9.04 0.88
C LYS A 58 -8.18 -8.63 1.71
N ARG A 59 -8.51 -9.41 2.72
CA ARG A 59 -9.65 -9.12 3.60
C ARG A 59 -9.42 -7.84 4.40
N GLU A 60 -8.20 -7.65 4.89
CA GLU A 60 -7.87 -6.43 5.61
C GLU A 60 -8.03 -5.20 4.73
N ALA A 61 -7.64 -5.30 3.46
CA ALA A 61 -7.79 -4.21 2.53
C ALA A 61 -9.26 -3.86 2.33
N GLN A 62 -10.11 -4.87 2.15
CA GLN A 62 -11.54 -4.66 1.97
C GLN A 62 -12.19 -4.08 3.22
N ALA A 63 -11.76 -4.55 4.39
CA ALA A 63 -12.30 -4.04 5.64
C ALA A 63 -11.97 -2.57 5.83
N ALA A 64 -10.73 -2.18 5.52
CA ALA A 64 -10.32 -0.78 5.62
C ALA A 64 -11.17 0.11 4.72
N GLY A 65 -11.46 -0.35 3.51
CA GLY A 65 -12.29 0.40 2.59
C GLY A 65 -13.73 0.56 3.06
N LYS A 66 -14.24 -0.40 3.81
CA LYS A 66 -15.63 -0.37 4.30
C LYS A 66 -15.82 0.44 5.56
N LEU A 67 -14.81 0.46 6.43
CA LEU A 67 -14.95 1.06 7.75
C LEU A 67 -15.06 2.58 7.71
N ASN A 68 -14.51 3.19 6.67
CA ASN A 68 -14.57 4.65 6.52
C ASN A 68 -14.18 5.39 7.80
N HIS A 69 -13.20 4.86 8.49
CA HIS A 69 -12.72 5.43 9.74
C HIS A 69 -11.80 6.60 9.44
N PRO A 70 -11.86 7.70 10.22
CA PRO A 70 -11.05 8.89 9.93
C PRO A 70 -9.54 8.64 9.93
N ASN A 71 -9.07 7.62 10.63
CA ASN A 71 -7.66 7.29 10.68
C ASN A 71 -7.26 6.19 9.68
N ILE A 72 -8.19 5.75 8.87
CA ILE A 72 -7.93 4.72 7.86
C ILE A 72 -7.89 5.38 6.50
N VAL A 73 -6.79 5.17 5.79
CA VAL A 73 -6.62 5.74 4.46
C VAL A 73 -7.48 4.98 3.45
N ASN A 74 -7.85 5.66 2.39
CA ASN A 74 -8.65 5.06 1.34
C ASN A 74 -7.83 4.02 0.57
N MET A 75 -8.46 2.88 0.27
CA MET A 75 -7.86 1.88 -0.60
C MET A 75 -8.27 2.20 -2.02
N TYR A 76 -7.28 2.24 -2.91
CA TYR A 76 -7.53 2.53 -4.32
C TYR A 76 -7.58 1.28 -5.17
N ASP A 77 -6.74 0.30 -4.87
CA ASP A 77 -6.61 -0.86 -5.75
C ASP A 77 -5.98 -2.02 -4.99
N VAL A 78 -6.20 -3.22 -5.47
CA VAL A 78 -5.59 -4.45 -4.95
C VAL A 78 -5.17 -5.25 -6.18
N GLY A 79 -3.95 -5.80 -6.15
CA GLY A 79 -3.50 -6.56 -7.29
C GLY A 79 -2.43 -7.59 -6.98
N PHE A 80 -2.03 -8.28 -8.02
CA PHE A 80 -0.97 -9.27 -7.97
C PHE A 80 -0.17 -9.16 -9.28
N ASP A 81 1.13 -8.92 -9.14
CA ASP A 81 2.01 -8.80 -10.29
C ASP A 81 3.43 -9.13 -9.84
N GLN A 82 4.20 -9.76 -10.73
CA GLN A 82 5.59 -10.12 -10.48
C GLN A 82 5.76 -10.88 -9.17
N ASP A 83 4.81 -11.80 -8.90
CA ASP A 83 4.77 -12.64 -7.68
C ASP A 83 4.57 -11.84 -6.40
N LEU A 84 4.08 -10.62 -6.50
CA LEU A 84 3.81 -9.77 -5.34
C LEU A 84 2.30 -9.48 -5.23
N HIS A 85 1.74 -9.75 -4.07
CA HIS A 85 0.39 -9.30 -3.73
C HIS A 85 0.50 -7.92 -3.13
N TYR A 86 -0.28 -6.95 -3.61
CA TYR A 86 -0.16 -5.58 -3.16
C TYR A 86 -1.50 -4.90 -3.00
N ILE A 87 -1.50 -3.86 -2.19
CA ILE A 87 -2.66 -2.99 -1.97
C ILE A 87 -2.19 -1.56 -2.19
N ILE A 88 -2.90 -0.84 -3.04
CA ILE A 88 -2.63 0.57 -3.28
C ILE A 88 -3.56 1.39 -2.42
N MET A 89 -3.00 2.29 -1.63
CA MET A 89 -3.74 3.10 -0.68
C MET A 89 -3.37 4.57 -0.84
N GLU A 90 -4.22 5.41 -0.32
CA GLU A 90 -3.92 6.83 -0.25
C GLU A 90 -2.67 7.04 0.59
N TYR A 91 -1.72 7.81 0.06
CA TYR A 91 -0.55 8.19 0.83
C TYR A 91 -0.85 9.46 1.60
N VAL A 92 -0.70 9.38 2.92
CA VAL A 92 -0.87 10.53 3.79
C VAL A 92 0.50 10.90 4.33
N ASP A 93 0.97 12.07 3.95
CA ASP A 93 2.22 12.63 4.47
C ASP A 93 1.97 13.08 5.90
N GLY A 94 2.59 12.40 6.87
CA GLY A 94 2.35 12.68 8.28
C GLY A 94 2.64 14.13 8.66
N GLU A 95 3.72 14.67 8.15
CA GLU A 95 4.10 16.04 8.43
C GLU A 95 3.08 17.01 7.85
N ARG A 96 2.70 16.77 6.61
CA ARG A 96 1.70 17.61 5.97
C ARG A 96 0.33 17.49 6.65
N SER A 97 -0.01 16.29 7.09
CA SER A 97 -1.26 16.07 7.79
C SER A 97 -1.30 16.84 9.11
N GLU A 98 -0.18 16.87 9.82
CA GLU A 98 -0.08 17.62 11.07
C GLU A 98 -0.28 19.10 10.83
N GLU A 99 0.34 19.65 9.81
CA GLU A 99 0.17 21.06 9.47
C GLU A 99 -1.28 21.37 9.17
N HIS A 100 -1.90 20.51 8.38
CA HIS A 100 -3.29 20.70 8.00
C HIS A 100 -4.19 20.69 9.24
N THR A 101 -3.93 19.76 10.15
CA THR A 101 -4.72 19.64 11.37
C THR A 101 -4.56 20.87 12.25
N SER A 102 -3.36 21.37 12.35
CA SER A 102 -3.09 22.52 13.23
C SER A 102 -3.74 23.79 12.74
N GLU A 103 -4.04 23.89 11.47
CA GLU A 103 -4.73 25.06 10.95
C GLU A 103 -6.20 25.08 11.31
N LEU A 104 -6.73 23.96 11.66
CA LEU A 104 -8.13 23.86 12.01
C LEU A 104 -8.37 24.20 13.46
#